data_c6e10163d8aa82730a7053068f280292
#
_entry.id   c6e10163d8aa82730a7053068f280292
#
_cell.length_a   1.000
_cell.length_b   1.000
_cell.length_c   1.000
_cell.angle_alpha   90.00
_cell.angle_beta   90.00
_cell.angle_gamma   90.00
#
_symmetry.space_group_name_H-M   'P 1'
#
loop_
_entity.id
_entity.type
_entity.pdbx_description
1 polymer ?
#
loop_
_entity_poly.entity_id
_entity_poly.type
_entity_poly.pdbx_seq_one_letter_code
_entity_poly.pdbx_strand_id
1 'polypeptide(L)'
;MARLTRAAERWSVTLGEPYSDVYPGNVVYRCTLGDGSPAVIKTEPARPDDEFITGIDAMVLYAGHGMARVLNVDRDERVLLMELVVPGENLWQQPIDQALEAAGSVMAKLRITPPDDSFPDVRAYHRAWPNHLRLYGGPGPIDADLFDLGERLFLELCDSSAEPVVLHGDLHFGNVLSSDRDAWLAIDPKGLAGEPCYEVGDLFRNRV
;
A
#
# COMPACT_ATOMS: atom_id res chain seq x y z
N MET A 1 11.65 8.63 -15.38
CA MET A 1 11.68 10.09 -15.67
C MET A 1 10.80 10.47 -16.86
N ALA A 2 11.05 10.06 -18.10
CA ALA A 2 10.29 10.55 -19.26
C ALA A 2 8.75 10.46 -19.15
N ARG A 3 8.20 9.36 -18.58
CA ARG A 3 6.75 9.19 -18.34
C ARG A 3 6.20 10.23 -17.37
N LEU A 4 6.89 10.43 -16.26
CA LEU A 4 6.52 11.38 -15.22
C LEU A 4 6.55 12.82 -15.73
N THR A 5 7.58 13.20 -16.54
CA THR A 5 7.67 14.52 -17.16
C THR A 5 6.49 14.78 -18.10
N ARG A 6 6.14 13.81 -18.97
CA ARG A 6 4.97 13.94 -19.87
C ARG A 6 3.66 14.10 -19.12
N ALA A 7 3.47 13.33 -18.03
CA ALA A 7 2.27 13.44 -17.19
C ALA A 7 2.21 14.80 -16.49
N ALA A 8 3.33 15.27 -15.94
CA ALA A 8 3.43 16.58 -15.29
C ALA A 8 3.07 17.72 -16.24
N GLU A 9 3.59 17.71 -17.48
CA GLU A 9 3.24 18.68 -18.53
C GLU A 9 1.75 18.66 -18.85
N ARG A 10 1.17 17.46 -19.08
CA ARG A 10 -0.25 17.28 -19.41
C ARG A 10 -1.19 17.75 -18.30
N TRP A 11 -0.78 17.56 -17.03
CA TRP A 11 -1.58 17.94 -15.87
C TRP A 11 -1.26 19.34 -15.34
N SER A 12 -0.38 20.09 -16.02
CA SER A 12 0.07 21.41 -15.59
C SER A 12 0.64 21.40 -14.17
N VAL A 13 1.49 20.40 -13.89
CA VAL A 13 2.15 20.20 -12.60
C VAL A 13 3.62 20.61 -12.72
N THR A 14 4.10 21.41 -11.75
CA THR A 14 5.51 21.76 -11.63
C THR A 14 6.21 20.78 -10.70
N LEU A 15 7.22 20.05 -11.22
CA LEU A 15 8.02 19.13 -10.42
C LEU A 15 8.93 19.92 -9.46
N GLY A 16 8.94 19.49 -8.20
CA GLY A 16 9.82 20.00 -7.15
C GLY A 16 10.95 19.02 -6.83
N GLU A 17 11.22 18.81 -5.54
CA GLU A 17 12.29 17.94 -5.08
C GLU A 17 11.89 16.44 -5.14
N PRO A 18 12.82 15.56 -5.55
CA PRO A 18 12.59 14.14 -5.48
C PRO A 18 12.64 13.63 -4.04
N TYR A 19 11.88 12.57 -3.76
CA TYR A 19 12.08 11.78 -2.57
C TYR A 19 13.27 10.82 -2.77
N SER A 20 14.16 10.75 -1.80
CA SER A 20 15.38 9.92 -1.85
C SER A 20 15.16 8.51 -1.28
N ASP A 21 14.26 8.39 -0.31
CA ASP A 21 13.96 7.13 0.38
C ASP A 21 12.72 6.48 -0.23
N VAL A 22 12.90 5.90 -1.42
CA VAL A 22 11.83 5.22 -2.17
C VAL A 22 12.28 3.82 -2.58
N TYR A 23 11.32 2.92 -2.77
CA TYR A 23 11.62 1.55 -3.21
C TYR A 23 12.39 1.57 -4.55
N PRO A 24 13.41 0.70 -4.73
CA PRO A 24 14.23 0.68 -5.93
C PRO A 24 13.41 0.61 -7.23
N GLY A 25 13.66 1.55 -8.13
CA GLY A 25 12.96 1.68 -9.40
C GLY A 25 11.74 2.61 -9.38
N ASN A 26 11.19 2.93 -8.21
CA ASN A 26 10.14 3.93 -8.08
C ASN A 26 10.74 5.34 -8.21
N VAL A 27 9.94 6.27 -8.70
CA VAL A 27 10.30 7.68 -8.84
C VAL A 27 9.18 8.52 -8.26
N VAL A 28 9.48 9.29 -7.22
CA VAL A 28 8.50 10.09 -6.48
C VAL A 28 9.02 11.51 -6.34
N TYR A 29 8.17 12.49 -6.62
CA TYR A 29 8.48 13.91 -6.51
C TYR A 29 7.40 14.64 -5.71
N ARG A 30 7.83 15.59 -4.89
CA ARG A 30 6.94 16.69 -4.52
C ARG A 30 6.67 17.51 -5.76
N CYS A 31 5.47 18.06 -5.87
CA CYS A 31 5.10 18.90 -7.00
C CYS A 31 4.08 19.95 -6.58
N THR A 32 3.86 20.91 -7.46
CA THR A 32 2.88 22.00 -7.27
C THR A 32 1.88 21.96 -8.42
N LEU A 33 0.59 21.97 -8.10
CA LEU A 33 -0.50 22.03 -9.07
C LEU A 33 -0.58 23.43 -9.69
N GLY A 34 -1.35 23.57 -10.78
CA GLY A 34 -1.54 24.84 -11.46
C GLY A 34 -2.20 25.94 -10.61
N ASP A 35 -2.92 25.56 -9.55
CA ASP A 35 -3.51 26.47 -8.55
C ASP A 35 -2.58 26.82 -7.38
N GLY A 36 -1.35 26.32 -7.38
CA GLY A 36 -0.37 26.50 -6.32
C GLY A 36 -0.44 25.48 -5.18
N SER A 37 -1.39 24.55 -5.19
CA SER A 37 -1.53 23.51 -4.16
C SER A 37 -0.39 22.49 -4.24
N PRO A 38 0.15 22.03 -3.09
CA PRO A 38 1.18 20.99 -3.09
C PRO A 38 0.58 19.61 -3.33
N ALA A 39 1.34 18.75 -4.03
CA ALA A 39 0.96 17.39 -4.33
C ALA A 39 2.19 16.47 -4.39
N VAL A 40 1.95 15.17 -4.59
CA VAL A 40 2.97 14.15 -4.86
C VAL A 40 2.64 13.49 -6.19
N ILE A 41 3.66 13.35 -7.04
CA ILE A 41 3.56 12.60 -8.27
C ILE A 41 4.53 11.43 -8.24
N LYS A 42 4.05 10.21 -8.57
CA LYS A 42 4.88 9.02 -8.57
C LYS A 42 4.68 8.16 -9.82
N THR A 43 5.71 7.40 -10.17
CA THR A 43 5.65 6.34 -11.18
C THR A 43 6.45 5.14 -10.71
N GLU A 44 5.98 3.96 -11.09
CA GLU A 44 6.60 2.69 -10.77
C GLU A 44 6.86 1.89 -12.06
N PRO A 45 7.91 1.04 -12.08
CA PRO A 45 8.10 0.10 -13.17
C PRO A 45 6.97 -0.94 -13.18
N ALA A 46 6.65 -1.48 -14.35
CA ALA A 46 5.77 -2.64 -14.44
C ALA A 46 6.41 -3.83 -13.73
N ARG A 47 5.62 -4.55 -12.95
CA ARG A 47 6.04 -5.73 -12.19
C ARG A 47 5.09 -6.89 -12.50
N PRO A 48 5.52 -8.15 -12.30
CA PRO A 48 4.65 -9.31 -12.54
C PRO A 48 3.34 -9.31 -11.75
N ASP A 49 3.35 -8.67 -10.57
CA ASP A 49 2.22 -8.67 -9.63
C ASP A 49 1.40 -7.38 -9.71
N ASP A 50 1.53 -6.57 -10.64
CA ASP A 50 0.88 -5.28 -10.94
C ASP A 50 0.17 -4.54 -9.78
N GLU A 51 0.76 -4.59 -8.58
CA GLU A 51 0.25 -3.99 -7.34
C GLU A 51 0.05 -2.46 -7.47
N PHE A 52 0.68 -1.82 -8.46
CA PHE A 52 0.50 -0.40 -8.71
C PHE A 52 -0.92 -0.06 -9.19
N ILE A 53 -1.48 -0.88 -10.09
CA ILE A 53 -2.83 -0.62 -10.63
C ILE A 53 -3.90 -0.93 -9.58
N THR A 54 -3.82 -2.08 -8.93
CA THR A 54 -4.76 -2.46 -7.86
C THR A 54 -4.66 -1.53 -6.66
N GLY A 55 -3.46 -1.03 -6.33
CA GLY A 55 -3.26 0.00 -5.30
C GLY A 55 -3.93 1.32 -5.65
N ILE A 56 -3.84 1.78 -6.91
CA ILE A 56 -4.57 2.97 -7.37
C ILE A 56 -6.09 2.73 -7.29
N ASP A 57 -6.56 1.55 -7.69
CA ASP A 57 -7.99 1.21 -7.63
C ASP A 57 -8.51 1.24 -6.19
N ALA A 58 -7.74 0.72 -5.24
CA ALA A 58 -8.03 0.82 -3.81
C ALA A 58 -8.09 2.28 -3.35
N MET A 59 -7.09 3.11 -3.71
CA MET A 59 -7.10 4.55 -3.35
C MET A 59 -8.32 5.28 -3.91
N VAL A 60 -8.70 4.99 -5.16
CA VAL A 60 -9.90 5.57 -5.80
C VAL A 60 -11.16 5.12 -5.07
N LEU A 61 -11.26 3.84 -4.70
CA LEU A 61 -12.40 3.28 -3.98
C LEU A 61 -12.54 3.89 -2.57
N TYR A 62 -11.44 4.05 -1.85
CA TYR A 62 -11.45 4.72 -0.54
C TYR A 62 -11.79 6.21 -0.63
N ALA A 63 -11.58 6.85 -1.79
CA ALA A 63 -11.97 8.23 -2.07
C ALA A 63 -11.52 9.25 -1.00
N GLY A 64 -10.36 9.03 -0.42
CA GLY A 64 -9.80 9.87 0.65
C GLY A 64 -10.31 9.54 2.07
N HIS A 65 -11.16 8.53 2.24
CA HIS A 65 -11.61 8.09 3.55
C HIS A 65 -10.55 7.19 4.21
N GLY A 66 -9.84 7.70 5.21
CA GLY A 66 -8.70 7.02 5.82
C GLY A 66 -7.47 6.86 4.91
N MET A 67 -7.50 7.37 3.69
CA MET A 67 -6.51 7.21 2.62
C MET A 67 -6.18 8.55 1.98
N ALA A 68 -4.96 8.74 1.49
CA ALA A 68 -4.59 9.88 0.65
C ALA A 68 -5.42 9.90 -0.64
N ARG A 69 -5.82 11.10 -1.08
CA ARG A 69 -6.67 11.27 -2.27
C ARG A 69 -5.87 11.14 -3.56
N VAL A 70 -6.43 10.40 -4.51
CA VAL A 70 -5.99 10.44 -5.90
C VAL A 70 -6.48 11.75 -6.52
N LEU A 71 -5.58 12.52 -7.11
CA LEU A 71 -5.89 13.75 -7.85
C LEU A 71 -5.96 13.49 -9.34
N ASN A 72 -5.07 12.65 -9.85
CA ASN A 72 -5.09 12.22 -11.25
C ASN A 72 -4.31 10.90 -11.41
N VAL A 73 -4.60 10.15 -12.47
CA VAL A 73 -3.90 8.90 -12.80
C VAL A 73 -3.77 8.72 -14.30
N ASP A 74 -2.61 8.23 -14.72
CA ASP A 74 -2.37 7.68 -16.05
C ASP A 74 -1.96 6.22 -15.88
N ARG A 75 -2.89 5.31 -16.16
CA ARG A 75 -2.68 3.87 -15.99
C ARG A 75 -1.70 3.31 -17.03
N ASP A 76 -1.75 3.80 -18.26
CA ASP A 76 -0.90 3.33 -19.36
C ASP A 76 0.56 3.73 -19.12
N GLU A 77 0.79 4.96 -18.71
CA GLU A 77 2.12 5.47 -18.36
C GLU A 77 2.54 5.14 -16.93
N ARG A 78 1.62 4.56 -16.11
CA ARG A 78 1.84 4.21 -14.72
C ARG A 78 2.30 5.41 -13.89
N VAL A 79 1.53 6.49 -13.95
CA VAL A 79 1.77 7.72 -13.19
C VAL A 79 0.57 8.05 -12.33
N LEU A 80 0.80 8.26 -11.04
CA LEU A 80 -0.17 8.68 -10.05
C LEU A 80 0.16 10.08 -9.57
N LEU A 81 -0.85 10.96 -9.54
CA LEU A 81 -0.83 12.25 -8.83
C LEU A 81 -1.76 12.14 -7.63
N MET A 82 -1.27 12.41 -6.45
CA MET A 82 -2.02 12.33 -5.19
C MET A 82 -1.79 13.54 -4.31
N GLU A 83 -2.68 13.77 -3.34
CA GLU A 83 -2.49 14.84 -2.35
C GLU A 83 -1.17 14.65 -1.60
N LEU A 84 -0.50 15.75 -1.29
CA LEU A 84 0.58 15.76 -0.30
C LEU A 84 -0.06 15.71 1.09
N VAL A 85 0.16 14.63 1.82
CA VAL A 85 -0.28 14.52 3.21
C VAL A 85 0.61 15.40 4.08
N VAL A 86 0.01 16.32 4.85
CA VAL A 86 0.68 17.30 5.69
C VAL A 86 0.11 17.17 7.11
N PRO A 87 0.94 17.16 8.16
CA PRO A 87 2.40 17.30 8.21
C PRO A 87 3.18 16.10 7.66
N GLY A 88 2.57 14.91 7.57
CA GLY A 88 3.17 13.76 6.90
C GLY A 88 4.20 13.00 7.75
N GLU A 89 4.16 13.12 9.06
CA GLU A 89 4.98 12.33 9.97
C GLU A 89 4.42 10.91 10.05
N ASN A 90 5.28 9.90 9.91
CA ASN A 90 4.84 8.51 9.96
C ASN A 90 4.77 7.96 11.40
N LEU A 91 4.11 6.82 11.58
CA LEU A 91 3.92 6.20 12.90
C LEU A 91 5.21 5.67 13.54
N TRP A 92 6.32 5.53 12.81
CA TRP A 92 7.61 5.16 13.39
C TRP A 92 8.11 6.14 14.46
N GLN A 93 7.67 7.39 14.38
CA GLN A 93 8.05 8.45 15.29
C GLN A 93 7.18 8.52 16.55
N GLN A 94 6.10 7.73 16.59
CA GLN A 94 5.16 7.72 17.72
C GLN A 94 5.50 6.64 18.76
N PRO A 95 5.14 6.83 20.04
CA PRO A 95 5.13 5.75 21.02
C PRO A 95 4.28 4.58 20.52
N ILE A 96 4.69 3.33 20.86
CA ILE A 96 4.07 2.12 20.28
C ILE A 96 2.56 2.06 20.48
N ASP A 97 2.08 2.41 21.70
CA ASP A 97 0.66 2.37 22.02
C ASP A 97 -0.15 3.34 21.15
N GLN A 98 0.38 4.56 20.96
CA GLN A 98 -0.24 5.57 20.08
C GLN A 98 -0.19 5.16 18.61
N ALA A 99 0.93 4.55 18.17
CA ALA A 99 1.06 4.05 16.81
C ALA A 99 0.06 2.93 16.50
N LEU A 100 -0.15 2.00 17.43
CA LEU A 100 -1.13 0.92 17.28
C LEU A 100 -2.57 1.44 17.30
N GLU A 101 -2.90 2.39 18.16
CA GLU A 101 -4.22 3.03 18.20
C GLU A 101 -4.50 3.77 16.87
N ALA A 102 -3.53 4.54 16.38
CA ALA A 102 -3.63 5.26 15.12
C ALA A 102 -3.81 4.30 13.93
N ALA A 103 -2.99 3.24 13.84
CA ALA A 103 -3.10 2.22 12.81
C ALA A 103 -4.47 1.51 12.84
N GLY A 104 -4.94 1.11 14.03
CA GLY A 104 -6.27 0.53 14.21
C GLY A 104 -7.40 1.46 13.78
N SER A 105 -7.27 2.76 14.08
CA SER A 105 -8.22 3.79 13.60
C SER A 105 -8.27 3.89 12.08
N VAL A 106 -7.11 3.84 11.41
CA VAL A 106 -7.04 3.83 9.94
C VAL A 106 -7.61 2.54 9.38
N MET A 107 -7.22 1.37 9.91
CA MET A 107 -7.78 0.07 9.49
C MET A 107 -9.31 0.05 9.56
N ALA A 108 -9.90 0.62 10.60
CA ALA A 108 -11.36 0.68 10.76
C ALA A 108 -12.03 1.50 9.65
N LYS A 109 -11.36 2.53 9.13
CA LYS A 109 -11.86 3.37 8.02
C LYS A 109 -11.71 2.69 6.66
N LEU A 110 -10.71 1.80 6.50
CA LEU A 110 -10.42 1.13 5.24
C LEU A 110 -11.28 -0.14 5.00
N ARG A 111 -12.40 -0.32 5.69
CA ARG A 111 -13.26 -1.49 5.56
C ARG A 111 -14.35 -1.26 4.52
N ILE A 112 -14.05 -1.60 3.27
CA ILE A 112 -14.98 -1.50 2.14
C ILE A 112 -15.10 -2.88 1.49
N THR A 113 -16.32 -3.35 1.24
CA THR A 113 -16.58 -4.57 0.48
C THR A 113 -16.07 -4.40 -0.96
N PRO A 114 -15.32 -5.36 -1.53
CA PRO A 114 -14.92 -5.28 -2.93
C PRO A 114 -16.14 -5.13 -3.83
N PRO A 115 -16.13 -4.18 -4.79
CA PRO A 115 -17.28 -3.99 -5.69
C PRO A 115 -17.45 -5.13 -6.70
N ASP A 116 -16.33 -5.82 -7.00
CA ASP A 116 -16.24 -6.94 -7.94
C ASP A 116 -14.93 -7.73 -7.68
N ASP A 117 -14.57 -8.63 -8.59
CA ASP A 117 -13.38 -9.49 -8.52
C ASP A 117 -12.11 -8.81 -9.07
N SER A 118 -12.07 -7.48 -9.15
CA SER A 118 -10.90 -6.74 -9.68
C SER A 118 -9.70 -6.72 -8.73
N PHE A 119 -9.94 -6.93 -7.43
CA PHE A 119 -8.88 -6.99 -6.43
C PHE A 119 -8.39 -8.44 -6.26
N PRO A 120 -7.08 -8.70 -6.39
CA PRO A 120 -6.53 -10.04 -6.17
C PRO A 120 -6.82 -10.52 -4.74
N ASP A 121 -7.27 -11.76 -4.60
CA ASP A 121 -7.44 -12.38 -3.29
C ASP A 121 -6.08 -12.55 -2.60
N VAL A 122 -6.01 -12.23 -1.31
CA VAL A 122 -4.82 -12.40 -0.47
C VAL A 122 -4.28 -13.84 -0.53
N ARG A 123 -5.13 -14.84 -0.76
CA ARG A 123 -4.75 -16.24 -0.98
C ARG A 123 -3.72 -16.41 -2.11
N ALA A 124 -3.67 -15.52 -3.10
CA ALA A 124 -2.68 -15.57 -4.16
C ALA A 124 -1.23 -15.51 -3.62
N TYR A 125 -1.01 -14.96 -2.43
CA TYR A 125 0.31 -14.94 -1.77
C TYR A 125 0.75 -16.32 -1.28
N HIS A 126 -0.14 -17.33 -1.21
CA HIS A 126 0.24 -18.72 -0.94
C HIS A 126 1.36 -19.21 -1.88
N ARG A 127 1.44 -18.65 -3.09
CA ARG A 127 2.54 -18.93 -4.04
C ARG A 127 3.95 -18.72 -3.46
N ALA A 128 4.08 -17.96 -2.38
CA ALA A 128 5.36 -17.76 -1.70
C ALA A 128 5.95 -19.06 -1.18
N TRP A 129 5.12 -20.00 -0.69
CA TRP A 129 5.57 -21.30 -0.16
C TRP A 129 6.22 -22.18 -1.22
N PRO A 130 5.56 -22.57 -2.34
CA PRO A 130 6.22 -23.36 -3.38
C PRO A 130 7.38 -22.62 -4.04
N ASN A 131 7.38 -21.30 -4.10
CA ASN A 131 8.51 -20.53 -4.60
C ASN A 131 9.71 -20.63 -3.66
N HIS A 132 9.49 -20.53 -2.35
CA HIS A 132 10.53 -20.71 -1.34
C HIS A 132 11.14 -22.12 -1.40
N LEU A 133 10.31 -23.16 -1.42
CA LEU A 133 10.76 -24.54 -1.55
C LEU A 133 11.62 -24.76 -2.81
N ARG A 134 11.23 -24.15 -3.93
CA ARG A 134 12.00 -24.23 -5.18
C ARG A 134 13.35 -23.50 -5.08
N LEU A 135 13.38 -22.35 -4.42
CA LEU A 135 14.59 -21.54 -4.28
C LEU A 135 15.62 -22.18 -3.35
N TYR A 136 15.18 -22.76 -2.24
CA TYR A 136 16.07 -23.28 -1.20
C TYR A 136 16.18 -24.82 -1.19
N GLY A 137 15.38 -25.53 -2.00
CA GLY A 137 15.34 -27.01 -2.01
C GLY A 137 14.69 -27.63 -0.76
N GLY A 138 13.91 -26.81 0.02
CA GLY A 138 13.29 -27.16 1.28
C GLY A 138 12.92 -25.91 2.07
N PRO A 139 12.65 -26.01 3.39
CA PRO A 139 12.33 -24.87 4.25
C PRO A 139 13.52 -23.87 4.40
N GLY A 140 14.71 -24.21 3.91
CA GLY A 140 15.88 -23.35 3.91
C GLY A 140 16.33 -22.98 5.33
N PRO A 141 16.55 -21.69 5.63
CA PRO A 141 16.97 -21.24 6.95
C PRO A 141 15.82 -21.22 7.97
N ILE A 142 14.58 -21.54 7.57
CA ILE A 142 13.40 -21.56 8.45
C ILE A 142 13.27 -22.96 9.04
N ASP A 143 12.92 -23.05 10.33
CA ASP A 143 12.58 -24.33 10.95
C ASP A 143 11.43 -25.00 10.20
N ALA A 144 11.52 -26.30 9.94
CA ALA A 144 10.57 -27.02 9.09
C ALA A 144 9.15 -27.02 9.69
N ASP A 145 9.03 -27.25 11.00
CA ASP A 145 7.72 -27.26 11.68
C ASP A 145 7.09 -25.86 11.66
N LEU A 146 7.90 -24.81 11.78
CA LEU A 146 7.44 -23.41 11.69
C LEU A 146 7.01 -23.05 10.26
N PHE A 147 7.73 -23.54 9.25
CA PHE A 147 7.39 -23.33 7.84
C PHE A 147 6.04 -23.98 7.50
N ASP A 148 5.85 -25.24 7.89
CA ASP A 148 4.61 -25.99 7.66
C ASP A 148 3.42 -25.41 8.46
N LEU A 149 3.69 -24.96 9.71
CA LEU A 149 2.69 -24.28 10.53
C LEU A 149 2.25 -22.97 9.89
N GLY A 150 3.20 -22.19 9.36
CA GLY A 150 2.92 -20.92 8.70
C GLY A 150 2.02 -21.11 7.46
N GLU A 151 2.33 -22.08 6.61
CA GLU A 151 1.52 -22.41 5.43
C GLU A 151 0.09 -22.81 5.83
N ARG A 152 -0.03 -23.75 6.77
CA ARG A 152 -1.33 -24.23 7.24
C ARG A 152 -2.18 -23.11 7.82
N LEU A 153 -1.62 -22.30 8.73
CA LEU A 153 -2.35 -21.18 9.34
C LEU A 153 -2.76 -20.12 8.31
N PHE A 154 -1.91 -19.84 7.33
CA PHE A 154 -2.23 -18.91 6.25
C PHE A 154 -3.48 -19.38 5.48
N LEU A 155 -3.51 -20.66 5.08
CA LEU A 155 -4.66 -21.22 4.36
C LEU A 155 -5.92 -21.28 5.22
N GLU A 156 -5.81 -21.73 6.47
CA GLU A 156 -6.93 -21.76 7.42
C GLU A 156 -7.55 -20.37 7.64
N LEU A 157 -6.70 -19.33 7.78
CA LEU A 157 -7.16 -17.94 7.94
C LEU A 157 -7.85 -17.43 6.66
N CYS A 158 -7.30 -17.73 5.48
CA CYS A 158 -7.97 -17.41 4.23
C CYS A 158 -9.33 -18.11 4.09
N ASP A 159 -9.45 -19.37 4.53
CA ASP A 159 -10.70 -20.14 4.50
C ASP A 159 -11.74 -19.64 5.50
N SER A 160 -11.31 -19.01 6.58
CA SER A 160 -12.20 -18.48 7.63
C SER A 160 -12.83 -17.12 7.27
N SER A 161 -12.38 -16.48 6.20
CA SER A 161 -12.91 -15.18 5.77
C SER A 161 -14.36 -15.29 5.29
N ALA A 162 -15.30 -14.78 6.08
CA ALA A 162 -16.72 -14.79 5.74
C ALA A 162 -17.14 -13.57 4.91
N GLU A 163 -16.51 -12.41 5.17
CA GLU A 163 -16.83 -11.14 4.53
C GLU A 163 -15.51 -10.43 4.13
N PRO A 164 -14.98 -10.72 2.93
CA PRO A 164 -13.75 -10.08 2.48
C PRO A 164 -13.95 -8.57 2.31
N VAL A 165 -12.90 -7.83 2.61
CA VAL A 165 -12.84 -6.38 2.36
C VAL A 165 -11.68 -6.07 1.40
N VAL A 166 -11.71 -4.87 0.80
CA VAL A 166 -10.53 -4.35 0.14
C VAL A 166 -9.49 -4.04 1.21
N LEU A 167 -8.32 -4.63 1.06
CA LEU A 167 -7.18 -4.48 1.96
C LEU A 167 -6.20 -3.45 1.39
N HIS A 168 -5.55 -2.71 2.28
CA HIS A 168 -4.35 -1.96 1.95
C HIS A 168 -3.25 -2.91 1.48
N GLY A 169 -3.02 -4.00 2.22
CA GLY A 169 -2.10 -5.09 1.88
C GLY A 169 -0.63 -4.78 2.12
N ASP A 170 -0.31 -3.59 2.66
CA ASP A 170 1.04 -3.18 3.09
C ASP A 170 0.94 -2.10 4.18
N LEU A 171 0.01 -2.26 5.12
CA LEU A 171 -0.30 -1.26 6.14
C LEU A 171 0.71 -1.32 7.30
N HIS A 172 1.94 -0.93 7.03
CA HIS A 172 2.97 -0.77 8.05
C HIS A 172 3.04 0.69 8.53
N PHE A 173 3.76 0.93 9.63
CA PHE A 173 3.86 2.26 10.25
C PHE A 173 4.43 3.36 9.36
N GLY A 174 5.21 3.01 8.33
CA GLY A 174 5.71 3.95 7.33
C GLY A 174 4.65 4.43 6.35
N ASN A 175 3.56 3.66 6.18
CA ASN A 175 2.47 3.96 5.26
C ASN A 175 1.25 4.60 5.93
N VAL A 176 1.38 5.02 7.19
CA VAL A 176 0.36 5.80 7.92
C VAL A 176 0.97 7.13 8.35
N LEU A 177 0.42 8.22 7.82
CA LEU A 177 0.95 9.56 7.96
C LEU A 177 -0.01 10.46 8.73
N SER A 178 0.52 11.32 9.60
CA SER A 178 -0.24 12.38 10.25
C SER A 178 -0.78 13.38 9.24
N SER A 179 -2.00 13.89 9.44
CA SER A 179 -2.66 14.78 8.48
C SER A 179 -3.49 15.85 9.15
N ASP A 180 -3.50 17.06 8.53
CA ASP A 180 -4.36 18.17 8.95
C ASP A 180 -5.84 17.91 8.58
N ARG A 181 -6.10 17.05 7.59
CA ARG A 181 -7.45 16.73 7.12
C ARG A 181 -8.15 15.67 7.97
N ASP A 182 -7.39 14.72 8.45
CA ASP A 182 -7.81 13.63 9.34
C ASP A 182 -6.60 13.25 10.18
N ALA A 183 -6.76 12.85 11.42
CA ALA A 183 -5.61 12.62 12.31
C ALA A 183 -4.51 11.76 11.66
N TRP A 184 -4.92 10.71 10.95
CA TRP A 184 -4.03 9.79 10.24
C TRP A 184 -4.64 9.33 8.92
N LEU A 185 -3.79 9.23 7.90
CA LEU A 185 -4.14 8.74 6.56
C LEU A 185 -3.15 7.68 6.09
N ALA A 186 -3.66 6.63 5.47
CA ALA A 186 -2.82 5.67 4.77
C ALA A 186 -2.37 6.19 3.40
N ILE A 187 -1.23 5.67 2.94
CA ILE A 187 -0.68 5.89 1.61
C ILE A 187 -0.18 4.56 1.03
N ASP A 188 -0.06 4.46 -0.26
CA ASP A 188 0.67 3.39 -0.96
C ASP A 188 0.13 1.96 -0.77
N PRO A 189 -1.18 1.74 -0.96
CA PRO A 189 -1.76 0.43 -0.84
C PRO A 189 -1.35 -0.48 -2.00
N LYS A 190 -1.39 -1.81 -1.78
CA LYS A 190 -1.31 -2.82 -2.83
C LYS A 190 -2.67 -3.12 -3.46
N GLY A 191 -3.75 -2.96 -2.72
CA GLY A 191 -5.10 -3.22 -3.19
C GLY A 191 -5.37 -4.71 -3.38
N LEU A 192 -5.69 -5.40 -2.30
CA LEU A 192 -6.03 -6.83 -2.26
C LEU A 192 -7.46 -6.99 -1.77
N ALA A 193 -8.01 -8.20 -1.90
CA ALA A 193 -9.25 -8.60 -1.23
C ALA A 193 -8.98 -9.74 -0.24
N GLY A 194 -9.58 -9.68 0.96
CA GLY A 194 -9.40 -10.75 1.94
C GLY A 194 -9.92 -10.43 3.34
N GLU A 195 -9.50 -11.27 4.28
CA GLU A 195 -9.81 -11.13 5.71
C GLU A 195 -9.20 -9.83 6.29
N PRO A 196 -10.00 -8.96 6.92
CA PRO A 196 -9.49 -7.69 7.46
C PRO A 196 -8.31 -7.82 8.42
N CYS A 197 -8.22 -8.93 9.18
CA CYS A 197 -7.12 -9.16 10.11
C CYS A 197 -5.77 -9.40 9.42
N TYR A 198 -5.73 -9.61 8.11
CA TYR A 198 -4.49 -9.72 7.34
C TYR A 198 -3.58 -8.50 7.53
N GLU A 199 -4.16 -7.30 7.61
CA GLU A 199 -3.43 -6.04 7.82
C GLU A 199 -2.59 -6.02 9.10
N VAL A 200 -3.01 -6.77 10.13
CA VAL A 200 -2.30 -6.82 11.42
C VAL A 200 -0.90 -7.41 11.25
N GLY A 201 -0.71 -8.33 10.30
CA GLY A 201 0.60 -8.94 10.04
C GLY A 201 1.66 -7.92 9.65
N ASP A 202 1.31 -6.91 8.85
CA ASP A 202 2.24 -5.88 8.40
C ASP A 202 2.64 -4.91 9.52
N LEU A 203 1.76 -4.67 10.50
CA LEU A 203 2.09 -3.84 11.65
C LEU A 203 3.19 -4.45 12.52
N PHE A 204 3.24 -5.78 12.62
CA PHE A 204 4.23 -6.49 13.43
C PHE A 204 5.52 -6.81 12.69
N ARG A 205 5.44 -7.07 11.38
CA ARG A 205 6.58 -7.47 10.56
C ARG A 205 7.76 -6.49 10.59
N ASN A 206 7.50 -5.21 10.76
CA ASN A 206 8.48 -4.14 10.57
C ASN A 206 8.98 -3.50 11.87
N ARG A 207 8.65 -4.04 13.04
CA ARG A 207 9.09 -3.50 14.36
C ARG A 207 9.99 -4.45 15.15
N VAL A 208 10.73 -5.29 14.48
CA VAL A 208 11.74 -6.14 15.14
C VAL A 208 13.10 -5.46 15.09
#